data_703f35b4995d34d88a3054c7f92d545e
#
_entry.id   703f35b4995d34d88a3054c7f92d545e
#
_cell.length_a   1.000
_cell.length_b   1.000
_cell.length_c   1.000
_cell.angle_alpha   90.00
_cell.angle_beta   90.00
_cell.angle_gamma   90.00
#
_symmetry.space_group_name_H-M   'P 1'
#
loop_
_entity.id
_entity.type
_entity.pdbx_description
1 polymer ?
#
loop_
_entity_poly.entity_id
_entity_poly.type
_entity_poly.pdbx_seq_one_letter_code
_entity_poly.pdbx_strand_id
1 'polypeptide(L)'
;MKEKRKTTPFVWISALIWGLDCLIHKQIAKGIIYMVSEFLILSFLITSGIDNLQLLITLGEREQQKVWNEARCVYEYVDGDRSLVILLYGIITIAVIGLGIILMKKSIRSAYEVEELTQKGMKIPNFREDIIQLFDNNLHLTLLSFPVAGVVVFTILPLIFMICMAFTNYSTIDSKLVLFDWVGLDNFKTILSLGNTLGQTFWSVLAWTLIWALLATFSNYFFGMLLALVINWKEVRAKKFWRFCFVLTIAVPHFVTLLIVRQMLQPEGAVNILLRNLGIIGMTDSLPFFTNTMWARITVVIINIWVGVPYTLLQITGILQNIPAELYDAAKVDGAGPVKVFTKITLPYMLFVTTPYLITTFTGNVNNFNVIFLTSGGAPRTIGATAGKTDLLVTWLYKLTIDNEYYNTGAVIGIATFVSLAIVSLVTFNMSRSMRDEEGFR
;
A
#
# COMPACT_ATOMS: atom_id res chain seq x y z
N MET A 1 0.78 -37.08 25.47
CA MET A 1 1.06 -36.60 26.84
C MET A 1 2.27 -35.70 26.77
N LYS A 2 2.11 -34.36 26.99
CA LYS A 2 3.25 -33.45 27.10
C LYS A 2 3.92 -33.72 28.44
N GLU A 3 5.08 -34.39 28.44
CA GLU A 3 5.91 -34.45 29.62
C GLU A 3 6.16 -33.06 30.16
N LYS A 4 5.88 -32.84 31.45
CA LYS A 4 6.24 -31.60 32.16
C LYS A 4 7.76 -31.49 32.10
N ARG A 5 8.27 -30.62 31.20
CA ARG A 5 9.70 -30.30 31.13
C ARG A 5 10.15 -29.76 32.50
N LYS A 6 11.10 -30.48 33.12
CA LYS A 6 11.79 -29.99 34.31
C LYS A 6 12.73 -28.87 33.84
N THR A 7 12.31 -27.65 33.97
CA THR A 7 13.14 -26.45 33.66
C THR A 7 14.07 -26.20 34.84
N THR A 8 15.37 -26.12 34.55
CA THR A 8 16.33 -25.65 35.56
C THR A 8 16.15 -24.16 35.83
N PRO A 9 16.50 -23.67 37.03
CA PRO A 9 16.43 -22.22 37.34
C PRO A 9 17.25 -21.36 36.39
N PHE A 10 18.29 -21.91 35.75
CA PHE A 10 19.15 -21.19 34.79
C PHE A 10 18.44 -20.68 33.56
N VAL A 11 17.43 -21.38 33.06
CA VAL A 11 16.64 -20.89 31.90
C VAL A 11 15.90 -19.64 32.25
N TRP A 12 15.37 -19.49 33.46
CA TRP A 12 14.71 -18.28 33.93
C TRP A 12 15.69 -17.12 34.16
N ILE A 13 16.93 -17.43 34.58
CA ILE A 13 18.00 -16.43 34.72
C ILE A 13 18.36 -15.86 33.33
N SER A 14 18.31 -16.66 32.26
CA SER A 14 18.51 -16.22 30.87
C SER A 14 17.42 -15.24 30.36
N ALA A 15 16.29 -15.13 31.05
CA ALA A 15 15.31 -14.08 30.79
C ALA A 15 15.74 -12.72 31.39
N LEU A 16 16.55 -12.72 32.44
CA LEU A 16 17.04 -11.53 33.12
C LEU A 16 18.39 -11.06 32.53
N ILE A 17 19.27 -12.02 32.21
CA ILE A 17 20.58 -11.77 31.59
C ILE A 17 20.64 -12.59 30.33
N TRP A 18 20.47 -11.93 29.19
CA TRP A 18 20.33 -12.63 27.89
C TRP A 18 21.64 -13.31 27.50
N GLY A 19 21.53 -14.58 27.11
CA GLY A 19 22.67 -15.36 26.65
C GLY A 19 23.58 -15.91 27.77
N LEU A 20 23.23 -15.74 29.06
CA LEU A 20 24.02 -16.27 30.17
C LEU A 20 24.18 -17.81 30.04
N ASP A 21 23.11 -18.53 29.74
CA ASP A 21 23.14 -19.96 29.53
C ASP A 21 24.07 -20.39 28.37
N CYS A 22 24.08 -19.60 27.28
CA CYS A 22 25.00 -19.80 26.18
C CYS A 22 26.48 -19.68 26.63
N LEU A 23 26.80 -18.76 27.53
CA LEU A 23 28.16 -18.59 28.07
C LEU A 23 28.57 -19.77 28.95
N ILE A 24 27.68 -20.23 29.82
CA ILE A 24 27.90 -21.39 30.72
C ILE A 24 28.22 -22.64 29.88
N HIS A 25 27.53 -22.84 28.77
CA HIS A 25 27.71 -23.98 27.88
C HIS A 25 28.75 -23.76 26.77
N LYS A 26 29.68 -22.79 26.95
CA LYS A 26 30.80 -22.48 26.03
C LYS A 26 30.42 -21.98 24.66
N GLN A 27 29.16 -21.53 24.42
CA GLN A 27 28.75 -20.81 23.22
C GLN A 27 29.07 -19.29 23.38
N ILE A 28 30.35 -18.96 23.61
CA ILE A 28 30.80 -17.64 24.06
C ILE A 28 30.34 -16.53 23.10
N ALA A 29 30.53 -16.69 21.78
CA ALA A 29 30.18 -15.64 20.81
C ALA A 29 28.66 -15.34 20.78
N LYS A 30 27.83 -16.38 20.84
CA LYS A 30 26.36 -16.26 20.87
C LYS A 30 25.89 -15.58 22.16
N GLY A 31 26.47 -15.98 23.30
CA GLY A 31 26.18 -15.37 24.59
C GLY A 31 26.55 -13.90 24.63
N ILE A 32 27.73 -13.51 24.12
CA ILE A 32 28.17 -12.11 24.04
C ILE A 32 27.22 -11.29 23.15
N ILE A 33 26.80 -11.82 22.00
CA ILE A 33 25.86 -11.10 21.11
C ILE A 33 24.56 -10.80 21.85
N TYR A 34 23.99 -11.74 22.58
CA TYR A 34 22.77 -11.50 23.34
C TYR A 34 22.98 -10.47 24.46
N MET A 35 24.09 -10.59 25.24
CA MET A 35 24.39 -9.64 26.32
C MET A 35 24.65 -8.23 25.80
N VAL A 36 25.39 -8.07 24.71
CA VAL A 36 25.63 -6.76 24.08
C VAL A 36 24.32 -6.18 23.55
N SER A 37 23.47 -6.99 22.94
CA SER A 37 22.16 -6.53 22.48
C SER A 37 21.28 -6.05 23.63
N GLU A 38 21.25 -6.79 24.75
CA GLU A 38 20.56 -6.40 25.97
C GLU A 38 21.10 -5.08 26.53
N PHE A 39 22.42 -4.99 26.69
CA PHE A 39 23.08 -3.79 27.20
C PHE A 39 22.77 -2.55 26.34
N LEU A 40 22.82 -2.68 25.01
CA LEU A 40 22.51 -1.57 24.11
C LEU A 40 21.03 -1.13 24.23
N ILE A 41 20.10 -2.09 24.30
CA ILE A 41 18.67 -1.77 24.46
C ILE A 41 18.40 -1.13 25.81
N LEU A 42 18.94 -1.68 26.90
CA LEU A 42 18.76 -1.11 28.25
C LEU A 42 19.42 0.26 28.36
N SER A 43 20.63 0.44 27.83
CA SER A 43 21.30 1.74 27.79
C SER A 43 20.46 2.78 27.04
N PHE A 44 19.94 2.44 25.85
CA PHE A 44 19.05 3.33 25.11
C PHE A 44 17.77 3.66 25.88
N LEU A 45 17.15 2.66 26.53
CA LEU A 45 15.93 2.90 27.32
C LEU A 45 16.17 3.82 28.51
N ILE A 46 17.29 3.66 29.21
CA ILE A 46 17.64 4.49 30.37
C ILE A 46 18.04 5.92 29.97
N THR A 47 18.79 6.07 28.87
CA THR A 47 19.30 7.38 28.44
C THR A 47 18.28 8.24 27.70
N SER A 48 17.35 7.62 26.99
CA SER A 48 16.41 8.36 26.12
C SER A 48 15.03 7.73 26.04
N GLY A 49 14.94 6.41 26.16
CA GLY A 49 13.69 5.70 25.88
C GLY A 49 12.57 6.02 26.86
N ILE A 50 12.89 6.13 28.17
CA ILE A 50 11.90 6.47 29.21
C ILE A 50 11.35 7.88 28.96
N ASP A 51 12.24 8.85 28.70
CA ASP A 51 11.85 10.23 28.42
C ASP A 51 10.99 10.31 27.14
N ASN A 52 11.38 9.59 26.08
CA ASN A 52 10.59 9.52 24.84
C ASN A 52 9.18 8.95 25.08
N LEU A 53 9.03 7.94 25.94
CA LEU A 53 7.71 7.36 26.27
C LEU A 53 6.87 8.31 27.11
N GLN A 54 7.47 9.03 28.06
CA GLN A 54 6.76 10.04 28.86
C GLN A 54 6.28 11.19 27.99
N LEU A 55 7.16 11.73 27.15
CA LEU A 55 6.81 12.78 26.20
C LEU A 55 5.78 12.33 25.16
N LEU A 56 5.74 11.05 24.80
CA LEU A 56 4.75 10.52 23.85
C LEU A 56 3.30 10.65 24.38
N ILE A 57 3.10 10.69 25.68
CA ILE A 57 1.77 10.83 26.30
C ILE A 57 1.21 12.24 26.07
N THR A 58 2.05 13.27 26.25
CA THR A 58 1.64 14.68 26.13
C THR A 58 1.95 15.29 24.77
N LEU A 59 2.84 14.67 23.97
CA LEU A 59 3.42 15.16 22.71
C LEU A 59 4.24 16.46 22.87
N GLY A 60 4.60 16.82 24.10
CA GLY A 60 5.34 18.02 24.44
C GLY A 60 4.42 19.20 24.80
N GLU A 61 4.90 20.05 25.67
CA GLU A 61 4.13 21.19 26.24
C GLU A 61 4.91 22.50 26.16
N ARG A 62 6.23 22.45 25.92
CA ARG A 62 7.08 23.62 25.95
C ARG A 62 7.07 24.34 24.63
N GLU A 63 6.51 25.55 24.60
CA GLU A 63 6.59 26.44 23.44
C GLU A 63 8.00 27.04 23.30
N GLN A 64 8.39 27.31 22.06
CA GLN A 64 9.62 28.05 21.78
C GLN A 64 9.50 29.47 22.40
N GLN A 65 10.43 29.83 23.30
CA GLN A 65 10.44 31.12 23.97
C GLN A 65 11.60 31.97 23.47
N LYS A 66 11.33 33.27 23.36
CA LYS A 66 12.34 34.28 23.07
C LYS A 66 12.84 34.82 24.37
N VAL A 67 14.06 34.48 24.80
CA VAL A 67 14.67 34.87 26.07
C VAL A 67 15.78 35.87 25.78
N TRP A 68 15.81 36.95 26.57
CA TRP A 68 16.89 37.93 26.49
C TRP A 68 18.15 37.37 27.15
N ASN A 69 19.24 37.27 26.37
CA ASN A 69 20.56 36.91 26.91
C ASN A 69 21.33 38.16 27.29
N GLU A 70 21.42 38.47 28.58
CA GLU A 70 22.11 39.65 29.11
C GLU A 70 23.59 39.69 28.77
N ALA A 71 24.26 38.51 28.69
CA ALA A 71 25.69 38.44 28.39
C ALA A 71 26.03 38.78 26.96
N ARG A 72 25.09 38.56 26.03
CA ARG A 72 25.26 38.83 24.59
C ARG A 72 24.45 40.01 24.09
N CYS A 73 23.61 40.61 24.94
CA CYS A 73 22.70 41.70 24.60
C CYS A 73 21.85 41.40 23.35
N VAL A 74 21.40 40.15 23.19
CA VAL A 74 20.53 39.69 22.07
C VAL A 74 19.43 38.80 22.60
N TYR A 75 18.32 38.76 21.84
CA TYR A 75 17.28 37.76 22.08
C TYR A 75 17.73 36.42 21.49
N GLU A 76 17.78 35.39 22.33
CA GLU A 76 18.00 34.01 21.91
C GLU A 76 16.68 33.25 21.95
N TYR A 77 16.49 32.35 20.98
CA TYR A 77 15.36 31.44 21.01
C TYR A 77 15.77 30.21 21.80
N VAL A 78 15.05 29.94 22.87
CA VAL A 78 15.15 28.65 23.60
C VAL A 78 14.27 27.66 22.84
N ASP A 79 14.86 26.55 22.44
CA ASP A 79 14.15 25.51 21.70
C ASP A 79 12.98 24.95 22.53
N GLY A 80 11.81 24.96 21.93
CA GLY A 80 10.62 24.31 22.48
C GLY A 80 10.54 22.84 22.04
N ASP A 81 9.51 22.17 22.52
CA ASP A 81 9.20 20.81 22.12
C ASP A 81 8.68 20.80 20.67
N ARG A 82 8.96 19.71 19.94
CA ARG A 82 8.47 19.47 18.60
C ARG A 82 7.68 18.16 18.59
N SER A 83 6.37 18.25 18.64
CA SER A 83 5.49 17.07 18.77
C SER A 83 5.72 16.03 17.70
N LEU A 84 6.07 16.44 16.46
CA LEU A 84 6.40 15.53 15.36
C LEU A 84 7.61 14.62 15.68
N VAL A 85 8.65 15.20 16.24
CA VAL A 85 9.89 14.51 16.61
C VAL A 85 9.66 13.61 17.83
N ILE A 86 8.89 14.10 18.79
CA ILE A 86 8.49 13.35 19.99
C ILE A 86 7.68 12.11 19.59
N LEU A 87 6.69 12.26 18.70
CA LEU A 87 5.90 11.16 18.19
C LEU A 87 6.78 10.12 17.47
N LEU A 88 7.71 10.57 16.63
CA LEU A 88 8.64 9.70 15.90
C LEU A 88 9.53 8.91 16.87
N TYR A 89 10.18 9.58 17.82
CA TYR A 89 11.05 8.91 18.79
C TYR A 89 10.28 7.99 19.73
N GLY A 90 9.05 8.35 20.10
CA GLY A 90 8.16 7.49 20.86
C GLY A 90 7.85 6.18 20.14
N ILE A 91 7.50 6.25 18.86
CA ILE A 91 7.23 5.06 18.03
C ILE A 91 8.49 4.22 17.84
N ILE A 92 9.65 4.84 17.59
CA ILE A 92 10.93 4.12 17.50
C ILE A 92 11.25 3.42 18.83
N THR A 93 11.02 4.07 19.96
CA THR A 93 11.23 3.48 21.27
C THR A 93 10.36 2.25 21.50
N ILE A 94 9.07 2.31 21.11
CA ILE A 94 8.17 1.14 21.18
C ILE A 94 8.67 0.00 20.26
N ALA A 95 9.18 0.33 19.06
CA ALA A 95 9.75 -0.66 18.15
C ALA A 95 11.02 -1.30 18.74
N VAL A 96 11.89 -0.54 19.38
CA VAL A 96 13.09 -1.05 20.08
C VAL A 96 12.71 -1.98 21.24
N ILE A 97 11.69 -1.62 22.03
CA ILE A 97 11.14 -2.50 23.08
C ILE A 97 10.61 -3.80 22.45
N GLY A 98 9.86 -3.72 21.35
CA GLY A 98 9.38 -4.89 20.63
C GLY A 98 10.52 -5.80 20.16
N LEU A 99 11.58 -5.22 19.60
CA LEU A 99 12.79 -5.95 19.23
C LEU A 99 13.45 -6.60 20.45
N GLY A 100 13.53 -5.89 21.58
CA GLY A 100 14.05 -6.42 22.84
C GLY A 100 13.27 -7.64 23.30
N ILE A 101 11.94 -7.59 23.27
CA ILE A 101 11.08 -8.74 23.64
C ILE A 101 11.32 -9.93 22.70
N ILE A 102 11.53 -9.71 21.39
CA ILE A 102 11.83 -10.76 20.42
C ILE A 102 13.20 -11.41 20.75
N LEU A 103 14.22 -10.60 21.00
CA LEU A 103 15.56 -11.07 21.33
C LEU A 103 15.58 -11.83 22.67
N MET A 104 14.87 -11.33 23.68
CA MET A 104 14.69 -12.01 24.96
C MET A 104 14.05 -13.40 24.77
N LYS A 105 12.95 -13.48 23.99
CA LYS A 105 12.32 -14.79 23.69
C LYS A 105 13.25 -15.73 22.95
N LYS A 106 14.07 -15.21 22.01
CA LYS A 106 15.08 -16.03 21.31
C LYS A 106 16.19 -16.50 22.25
N SER A 107 16.65 -15.65 23.18
CA SER A 107 17.63 -16.03 24.21
C SER A 107 17.11 -17.16 25.10
N ILE A 108 15.87 -17.02 25.62
CA ILE A 108 15.22 -18.04 26.43
C ILE A 108 15.05 -19.36 25.65
N ARG A 109 14.63 -19.28 24.40
CA ARG A 109 14.48 -20.45 23.55
C ARG A 109 15.82 -21.16 23.30
N SER A 110 16.88 -20.39 23.07
CA SER A 110 18.24 -20.93 22.94
C SER A 110 18.69 -21.64 24.23
N ALA A 111 18.39 -21.10 25.41
CA ALA A 111 18.68 -21.74 26.68
C ALA A 111 17.94 -23.05 26.83
N TYR A 112 16.66 -23.13 26.44
CA TYR A 112 15.90 -24.41 26.46
C TYR A 112 16.51 -25.43 25.50
N GLU A 113 16.91 -25.02 24.28
CA GLU A 113 17.52 -25.95 23.31
C GLU A 113 18.85 -26.50 23.80
N VAL A 114 19.70 -25.67 24.40
CA VAL A 114 20.99 -26.08 24.99
C VAL A 114 20.80 -27.06 26.17
N GLU A 115 19.84 -26.73 27.05
CA GLU A 115 19.52 -27.61 28.18
C GLU A 115 19.01 -29.01 27.73
N GLU A 116 18.12 -29.02 26.72
CA GLU A 116 17.60 -30.25 26.15
C GLU A 116 18.72 -31.13 25.53
N LEU A 117 19.65 -30.50 24.80
CA LEU A 117 20.82 -31.18 24.22
C LEU A 117 21.72 -31.74 25.32
N THR A 118 21.95 -30.96 26.39
CA THR A 118 22.76 -31.38 27.52
C THR A 118 22.14 -32.58 28.27
N GLN A 119 20.83 -32.57 28.52
CA GLN A 119 20.10 -33.69 29.15
C GLN A 119 20.12 -34.95 28.30
N LYS A 120 20.14 -34.83 26.97
CA LYS A 120 20.22 -35.96 26.04
C LYS A 120 21.67 -36.44 25.81
N GLY A 121 22.68 -35.83 26.41
CA GLY A 121 24.09 -36.12 26.16
C GLY A 121 24.56 -35.86 24.74
N MET A 122 23.83 -34.97 24.01
CA MET A 122 24.15 -34.61 22.63
C MET A 122 25.17 -33.47 22.61
N LYS A 123 25.96 -33.41 21.55
CA LYS A 123 26.93 -32.31 21.36
C LYS A 123 26.21 -30.96 21.17
N ILE A 124 26.62 -29.98 21.98
CA ILE A 124 26.15 -28.61 21.84
C ILE A 124 26.84 -27.95 20.62
N PRO A 125 26.12 -27.36 19.69
CA PRO A 125 26.70 -26.69 18.52
C PRO A 125 27.65 -25.56 18.91
N ASN A 126 28.79 -25.47 18.21
CA ASN A 126 29.68 -24.33 18.33
C ASN A 126 29.13 -23.13 17.50
N PHE A 127 29.60 -21.92 17.77
CA PHE A 127 29.22 -20.70 17.02
C PHE A 127 29.38 -20.84 15.51
N ARG A 128 30.46 -21.53 15.07
CA ARG A 128 30.68 -21.81 13.65
C ARG A 128 29.61 -22.76 13.08
N GLU A 129 29.22 -23.75 13.85
CA GLU A 129 28.15 -24.69 13.47
C GLU A 129 26.79 -23.98 13.41
N ASP A 130 26.51 -23.07 14.37
CA ASP A 130 25.31 -22.21 14.36
C ASP A 130 25.26 -21.30 13.11
N ILE A 131 26.39 -20.71 12.72
CA ILE A 131 26.49 -19.90 11.49
C ILE A 131 26.26 -20.78 10.25
N ILE A 132 26.86 -21.96 10.19
CA ILE A 132 26.64 -22.89 9.08
C ILE A 132 25.16 -23.26 8.97
N GLN A 133 24.50 -23.53 10.09
CA GLN A 133 23.06 -23.82 10.09
C GLN A 133 22.21 -22.65 9.56
N LEU A 134 22.63 -21.39 9.80
CA LEU A 134 21.95 -20.21 9.23
C LEU A 134 22.02 -20.17 7.70
N PHE A 135 23.14 -20.68 7.14
CA PHE A 135 23.37 -20.68 5.68
C PHE A 135 22.99 -22.02 5.01
N ASP A 136 22.65 -23.06 5.77
CA ASP A 136 22.20 -24.36 5.27
C ASP A 136 20.73 -24.57 5.63
N ASN A 137 20.43 -25.11 6.79
CA ASN A 137 19.06 -25.48 7.20
C ASN A 137 18.10 -24.28 7.35
N ASN A 138 18.62 -23.12 7.78
CA ASN A 138 17.85 -21.90 8.02
C ASN A 138 18.10 -20.80 6.96
N LEU A 139 18.63 -21.18 5.77
CA LEU A 139 18.94 -20.25 4.70
C LEU A 139 17.74 -19.34 4.35
N HIS A 140 16.54 -19.89 4.32
CA HIS A 140 15.31 -19.15 4.04
C HIS A 140 15.06 -18.03 5.06
N LEU A 141 15.31 -18.26 6.36
CA LEU A 141 15.18 -17.22 7.39
C LEU A 141 16.25 -16.16 7.27
N THR A 142 17.47 -16.54 6.95
CA THR A 142 18.59 -15.62 6.76
C THR A 142 18.36 -14.72 5.56
N LEU A 143 17.96 -15.28 4.42
CA LEU A 143 17.66 -14.50 3.20
C LEU A 143 16.44 -13.58 3.38
N LEU A 144 15.41 -14.03 4.07
CA LEU A 144 14.20 -13.23 4.32
C LEU A 144 14.41 -12.15 5.39
N SER A 145 15.43 -12.27 6.25
CA SER A 145 15.66 -11.30 7.33
C SER A 145 15.85 -9.87 6.83
N PHE A 146 16.62 -9.66 5.75
CA PHE A 146 16.86 -8.35 5.16
C PHE A 146 15.60 -7.70 4.56
N PRO A 147 14.84 -8.38 3.67
CA PRO A 147 13.57 -7.84 3.18
C PRO A 147 12.58 -7.56 4.32
N VAL A 148 12.46 -8.46 5.31
CA VAL A 148 11.56 -8.25 6.45
C VAL A 148 11.99 -7.04 7.28
N ALA A 149 13.28 -6.89 7.56
CA ALA A 149 13.79 -5.69 8.26
C ALA A 149 13.51 -4.41 7.44
N GLY A 150 13.70 -4.44 6.13
CA GLY A 150 13.35 -3.34 5.22
C GLY A 150 11.85 -2.99 5.29
N VAL A 151 10.97 -3.98 5.24
CA VAL A 151 9.52 -3.76 5.38
C VAL A 151 9.16 -3.16 6.74
N VAL A 152 9.78 -3.64 7.83
CA VAL A 152 9.53 -3.08 9.17
C VAL A 152 9.94 -1.61 9.23
N VAL A 153 11.13 -1.27 8.77
CA VAL A 153 11.69 0.09 8.88
C VAL A 153 11.04 1.07 7.91
N PHE A 154 10.85 0.68 6.64
CA PHE A 154 10.41 1.61 5.58
C PHE A 154 8.91 1.54 5.26
N THR A 155 8.19 0.54 5.79
CA THR A 155 6.75 0.41 5.55
C THR A 155 5.96 0.43 6.86
N ILE A 156 6.27 -0.45 7.81
CA ILE A 156 5.47 -0.59 9.03
C ILE A 156 5.64 0.62 9.96
N LEU A 157 6.86 1.10 10.21
CA LEU A 157 7.07 2.26 11.07
C LEU A 157 6.42 3.54 10.54
N PRO A 158 6.60 3.93 9.25
CA PRO A 158 5.88 5.07 8.68
C PRO A 158 4.37 4.89 8.69
N LEU A 159 3.86 3.66 8.49
CA LEU A 159 2.43 3.37 8.56
C LEU A 159 1.88 3.59 9.99
N ILE A 160 2.57 3.09 11.02
CA ILE A 160 2.21 3.34 12.42
C ILE A 160 2.21 4.84 12.72
N PHE A 161 3.24 5.56 12.24
CA PHE A 161 3.34 7.00 12.40
C PHE A 161 2.13 7.72 11.75
N MET A 162 1.77 7.37 10.52
CA MET A 162 0.59 7.90 9.83
C MET A 162 -0.71 7.57 10.61
N ILE A 163 -0.83 6.35 11.14
CA ILE A 163 -2.00 5.97 11.95
C ILE A 163 -2.08 6.85 13.21
N CYS A 164 -0.97 7.06 13.92
CA CYS A 164 -0.93 7.93 15.10
C CYS A 164 -1.34 9.37 14.76
N MET A 165 -0.90 9.89 13.61
CA MET A 165 -1.29 11.23 13.14
C MET A 165 -2.81 11.41 13.01
N ALA A 166 -3.56 10.37 12.65
CA ALA A 166 -5.01 10.44 12.55
C ALA A 166 -5.70 10.75 13.89
N PHE A 167 -5.03 10.49 15.01
CA PHE A 167 -5.53 10.73 16.36
C PHE A 167 -5.03 12.05 16.96
N THR A 168 -4.31 12.89 16.19
CA THR A 168 -3.80 14.19 16.62
C THR A 168 -4.48 15.34 15.88
N ASN A 169 -4.30 16.56 16.36
CA ASN A 169 -4.76 17.78 15.67
C ASN A 169 -3.66 18.41 14.77
N TYR A 170 -2.69 17.62 14.29
CA TYR A 170 -1.59 18.09 13.44
C TYR A 170 -2.09 18.60 12.08
N SER A 171 -2.25 19.94 12.00
CA SER A 171 -2.83 20.61 10.84
C SER A 171 -2.54 22.12 10.85
N THR A 172 -2.56 22.73 9.69
CA THR A 172 -2.56 24.20 9.56
C THR A 172 -3.88 24.84 9.99
N ILE A 173 -5.01 24.12 9.98
CA ILE A 173 -6.32 24.65 10.37
C ILE A 173 -6.26 25.32 11.75
N ASP A 174 -5.63 24.63 12.71
CA ASP A 174 -5.54 25.08 14.10
C ASP A 174 -4.15 25.67 14.44
N SER A 175 -3.31 25.94 13.43
CA SER A 175 -1.90 26.37 13.59
C SER A 175 -1.05 25.40 14.44
N LYS A 176 -1.38 24.12 14.42
CA LYS A 176 -0.77 23.05 15.23
C LYS A 176 0.32 22.27 14.46
N LEU A 177 1.22 22.99 13.76
CA LEU A 177 2.32 22.35 13.02
C LEU A 177 3.58 22.08 13.85
N VAL A 178 3.75 22.74 14.97
CA VAL A 178 4.93 22.58 15.83
C VAL A 178 4.58 21.80 17.08
N LEU A 179 3.60 22.27 17.83
CA LEU A 179 3.00 21.60 18.97
C LEU A 179 1.57 21.18 18.60
N PHE A 180 1.27 19.92 18.79
CA PHE A 180 -0.04 19.33 18.58
C PHE A 180 -0.37 18.31 19.67
N ASP A 181 -1.65 18.01 19.83
CA ASP A 181 -2.18 17.23 20.93
C ASP A 181 -2.91 15.98 20.41
N TRP A 182 -3.09 15.00 21.30
CA TRP A 182 -3.97 13.88 21.04
C TRP A 182 -5.44 14.33 21.12
N VAL A 183 -6.21 14.09 20.05
CA VAL A 183 -7.66 14.40 19.99
C VAL A 183 -8.54 13.15 19.90
N GLY A 184 -7.93 11.98 20.01
CA GLY A 184 -8.66 10.72 19.97
C GLY A 184 -9.40 10.51 18.63
N LEU A 185 -10.69 10.27 18.68
CA LEU A 185 -11.53 9.95 17.50
C LEU A 185 -12.20 11.17 16.85
N ASP A 186 -11.89 12.40 17.25
CA ASP A 186 -12.63 13.56 16.77
C ASP A 186 -12.43 13.84 15.28
N ASN A 187 -11.24 13.59 14.76
CA ASN A 187 -10.98 13.65 13.32
C ASN A 187 -11.84 12.65 12.54
N PHE A 188 -12.03 11.44 13.06
CA PHE A 188 -12.89 10.43 12.44
C PHE A 188 -14.37 10.86 12.47
N LYS A 189 -14.84 11.41 13.58
CA LYS A 189 -16.21 11.96 13.69
C LYS A 189 -16.40 13.07 12.66
N THR A 190 -15.44 13.96 12.52
CA THR A 190 -15.48 15.07 11.55
C THR A 190 -15.59 14.57 10.11
N ILE A 191 -14.75 13.60 9.71
CA ILE A 191 -14.74 13.06 8.34
C ILE A 191 -15.98 12.20 8.04
N LEU A 192 -16.48 11.45 9.01
CA LEU A 192 -17.62 10.57 8.79
C LEU A 192 -18.97 11.31 8.92
N SER A 193 -18.99 12.51 9.51
CA SER A 193 -20.20 13.30 9.70
C SER A 193 -20.67 13.94 8.40
N LEU A 194 -21.96 13.80 8.09
CA LEU A 194 -22.61 14.51 6.99
C LEU A 194 -22.95 15.98 7.29
N GLY A 195 -22.79 16.40 8.56
CA GLY A 195 -23.12 17.75 9.01
C GLY A 195 -22.12 18.84 8.64
N ASN A 196 -20.95 18.47 8.13
CA ASN A 196 -19.89 19.42 7.75
C ASN A 196 -19.40 19.22 6.30
N THR A 197 -18.73 20.22 5.76
CA THR A 197 -18.25 20.23 4.37
C THR A 197 -17.21 19.13 4.07
N LEU A 198 -16.33 18.83 5.02
CA LEU A 198 -15.30 17.80 4.84
C LEU A 198 -15.93 16.40 4.76
N GLY A 199 -16.90 16.11 5.64
CA GLY A 199 -17.59 14.83 5.60
C GLY A 199 -18.46 14.65 4.36
N GLN A 200 -19.20 15.68 3.93
CA GLN A 200 -19.95 15.65 2.67
C GLN A 200 -19.00 15.42 1.47
N THR A 201 -17.84 16.06 1.47
CA THR A 201 -16.81 15.86 0.45
C THR A 201 -16.29 14.42 0.48
N PHE A 202 -15.98 13.89 1.66
CA PHE A 202 -15.51 12.52 1.83
C PHE A 202 -16.46 11.49 1.21
N TRP A 203 -17.75 11.54 1.56
CA TRP A 203 -18.74 10.60 1.02
C TRP A 203 -18.94 10.73 -0.48
N SER A 204 -18.89 11.96 -1.00
CA SER A 204 -18.98 12.23 -2.45
C SER A 204 -17.76 11.66 -3.20
N VAL A 205 -16.56 11.88 -2.68
CA VAL A 205 -15.31 11.39 -3.28
C VAL A 205 -15.20 9.86 -3.15
N LEU A 206 -15.60 9.29 -2.00
CA LEU A 206 -15.64 7.84 -1.80
C LEU A 206 -16.56 7.17 -2.82
N ALA A 207 -17.79 7.68 -2.96
CA ALA A 207 -18.75 7.13 -3.92
C ALA A 207 -18.20 7.18 -5.36
N TRP A 208 -17.61 8.31 -5.75
CA TRP A 208 -16.98 8.43 -7.07
C TRP A 208 -15.77 7.51 -7.21
N THR A 209 -14.94 7.36 -6.19
CA THR A 209 -13.78 6.46 -6.20
C THR A 209 -14.19 5.01 -6.47
N LEU A 210 -15.26 4.55 -5.82
CA LEU A 210 -15.78 3.20 -6.03
C LEU A 210 -16.40 3.03 -7.42
N ILE A 211 -17.16 4.00 -7.90
CA ILE A 211 -17.72 3.99 -9.28
C ILE A 211 -16.57 3.98 -10.31
N TRP A 212 -15.59 4.84 -10.12
CA TRP A 212 -14.38 4.88 -10.96
C TRP A 212 -13.67 3.52 -11.00
N ALA A 213 -13.38 2.94 -9.83
CA ALA A 213 -12.67 1.67 -9.75
C ALA A 213 -13.43 0.53 -10.46
N LEU A 214 -14.76 0.49 -10.33
CA LEU A 214 -15.61 -0.44 -11.07
C LEU A 214 -15.53 -0.19 -12.58
N LEU A 215 -15.78 1.03 -13.03
CA LEU A 215 -15.75 1.37 -14.44
C LEU A 215 -14.36 1.12 -15.04
N ALA A 216 -13.30 1.58 -14.38
CA ALA A 216 -11.92 1.42 -14.84
C ALA A 216 -11.51 -0.06 -14.95
N THR A 217 -11.89 -0.90 -13.98
CA THR A 217 -11.53 -2.32 -13.97
C THR A 217 -12.31 -3.10 -15.04
N PHE A 218 -13.63 -2.98 -15.02
CA PHE A 218 -14.47 -3.81 -15.92
C PHE A 218 -14.40 -3.35 -17.37
N SER A 219 -14.29 -2.05 -17.65
CA SER A 219 -14.12 -1.57 -19.02
C SER A 219 -12.77 -2.00 -19.60
N ASN A 220 -11.67 -1.86 -18.86
CA ASN A 220 -10.36 -2.35 -19.32
C ASN A 220 -10.37 -3.86 -19.56
N TYR A 221 -10.98 -4.63 -18.66
CA TYR A 221 -11.09 -6.07 -18.83
C TYR A 221 -11.93 -6.43 -20.06
N PHE A 222 -13.09 -5.80 -20.24
CA PHE A 222 -13.99 -6.04 -21.37
C PHE A 222 -13.32 -5.72 -22.70
N PHE A 223 -12.77 -4.50 -22.85
CA PHE A 223 -12.14 -4.10 -24.10
C PHE A 223 -10.82 -4.83 -24.37
N GLY A 224 -10.04 -5.13 -23.35
CA GLY A 224 -8.82 -5.94 -23.45
C GLY A 224 -9.13 -7.38 -23.88
N MET A 225 -10.18 -7.98 -23.31
CA MET A 225 -10.67 -9.30 -23.70
C MET A 225 -11.18 -9.32 -25.15
N LEU A 226 -12.01 -8.33 -25.50
CA LEU A 226 -12.53 -8.22 -26.87
C LEU A 226 -11.37 -8.14 -27.89
N LEU A 227 -10.39 -7.28 -27.61
CA LEU A 227 -9.23 -7.12 -28.47
C LEU A 227 -8.37 -8.39 -28.54
N ALA A 228 -8.19 -9.07 -27.40
CA ALA A 228 -7.46 -10.34 -27.33
C ALA A 228 -8.15 -11.43 -28.19
N LEU A 229 -9.48 -11.54 -28.11
CA LEU A 229 -10.26 -12.47 -28.91
C LEU A 229 -10.12 -12.17 -30.40
N VAL A 230 -10.26 -10.90 -30.80
CA VAL A 230 -10.12 -10.47 -32.20
C VAL A 230 -8.73 -10.82 -32.73
N ILE A 231 -7.65 -10.44 -32.04
CA ILE A 231 -6.28 -10.70 -32.49
C ILE A 231 -5.97 -12.21 -32.56
N ASN A 232 -6.53 -12.99 -31.63
CA ASN A 232 -6.32 -14.45 -31.64
C ASN A 232 -7.22 -15.21 -32.57
N TRP A 233 -8.18 -14.56 -33.21
CA TRP A 233 -9.07 -15.20 -34.20
C TRP A 233 -8.30 -15.91 -35.30
N LYS A 234 -8.77 -17.09 -35.74
CA LYS A 234 -8.03 -17.96 -36.68
C LYS A 234 -7.70 -17.29 -38.01
N GLU A 235 -8.57 -16.45 -38.51
CA GLU A 235 -8.44 -15.77 -39.79
C GLU A 235 -7.56 -14.53 -39.78
N VAL A 236 -7.22 -14.01 -38.59
CA VAL A 236 -6.36 -12.82 -38.45
C VAL A 236 -4.94 -13.18 -38.84
N ARG A 237 -4.44 -12.51 -39.90
CA ARG A 237 -3.04 -12.60 -40.34
C ARG A 237 -2.15 -11.71 -39.53
N ALA A 238 -0.86 -12.05 -39.46
CA ALA A 238 0.17 -11.26 -38.78
C ALA A 238 -0.10 -10.97 -37.27
N LYS A 239 -0.64 -11.93 -36.53
CA LYS A 239 -0.99 -11.80 -35.09
C LYS A 239 0.18 -11.26 -34.23
N LYS A 240 1.42 -11.67 -34.56
CA LYS A 240 2.63 -11.19 -33.86
C LYS A 240 2.83 -9.70 -34.06
N PHE A 241 2.59 -9.18 -35.25
CA PHE A 241 2.71 -7.75 -35.56
C PHE A 241 1.67 -6.93 -34.80
N TRP A 242 0.40 -7.33 -34.80
CA TRP A 242 -0.63 -6.62 -34.05
C TRP A 242 -0.35 -6.60 -32.56
N ARG A 243 0.06 -7.74 -31.98
CA ARG A 243 0.48 -7.78 -30.57
C ARG A 243 1.66 -6.86 -30.32
N PHE A 244 2.66 -6.83 -31.19
CA PHE A 244 3.81 -5.94 -31.08
C PHE A 244 3.38 -4.47 -31.08
N CYS A 245 2.47 -4.05 -31.97
CA CYS A 245 1.97 -2.68 -32.01
C CYS A 245 1.32 -2.24 -30.67
N PHE A 246 0.52 -3.12 -30.06
CA PHE A 246 -0.08 -2.81 -28.76
C PHE A 246 0.94 -2.85 -27.61
N VAL A 247 1.90 -3.78 -27.64
CA VAL A 247 2.97 -3.85 -26.65
C VAL A 247 3.87 -2.61 -26.71
N LEU A 248 4.11 -2.08 -27.91
CA LEU A 248 4.93 -0.90 -28.11
C LEU A 248 4.36 0.33 -27.34
N THR A 249 3.05 0.42 -27.19
CA THR A 249 2.43 1.51 -26.40
C THR A 249 2.80 1.45 -24.92
N ILE A 250 3.12 0.25 -24.40
CA ILE A 250 3.55 0.05 -23.01
C ILE A 250 5.00 0.56 -22.79
N ALA A 251 5.82 0.59 -23.86
CA ALA A 251 7.20 1.09 -23.78
C ALA A 251 7.26 2.62 -23.55
N VAL A 252 6.20 3.35 -23.87
CA VAL A 252 6.13 4.79 -23.57
C VAL A 252 5.85 4.98 -22.09
N PRO A 253 6.64 5.79 -21.36
CA PRO A 253 6.37 6.06 -19.95
C PRO A 253 4.95 6.60 -19.72
N HIS A 254 4.21 5.93 -18.86
CA HIS A 254 2.78 6.19 -18.62
C HIS A 254 2.47 7.67 -18.32
N PHE A 255 3.31 8.31 -17.49
CA PHE A 255 3.11 9.71 -17.12
C PHE A 255 3.23 10.67 -18.32
N VAL A 256 4.15 10.38 -19.25
CA VAL A 256 4.33 11.20 -20.48
C VAL A 256 3.06 11.17 -21.33
N THR A 257 2.55 9.96 -21.54
CA THR A 257 1.29 9.74 -22.27
C THR A 257 0.14 10.55 -21.68
N LEU A 258 -0.05 10.48 -20.35
CA LEU A 258 -1.12 11.18 -19.65
C LEU A 258 -1.00 12.71 -19.75
N LEU A 259 0.22 13.26 -19.62
CA LEU A 259 0.47 14.68 -19.75
C LEU A 259 0.22 15.20 -21.18
N ILE A 260 0.62 14.41 -22.19
CA ILE A 260 0.34 14.76 -23.60
C ILE A 260 -1.17 14.76 -23.84
N VAL A 261 -1.89 13.76 -23.39
CA VAL A 261 -3.36 13.69 -23.55
C VAL A 261 -4.03 14.85 -22.83
N ARG A 262 -3.58 15.18 -21.61
CA ARG A 262 -4.07 16.39 -20.92
C ARG A 262 -3.95 17.64 -21.78
N GLN A 263 -2.78 17.84 -22.41
CA GLN A 263 -2.55 19.00 -23.26
C GLN A 263 -3.39 18.99 -24.53
N MET A 264 -3.58 17.80 -25.14
CA MET A 264 -4.41 17.65 -26.33
C MET A 264 -5.89 17.97 -26.09
N LEU A 265 -6.38 17.71 -24.87
CA LEU A 265 -7.79 17.89 -24.48
C LEU A 265 -8.10 19.27 -23.84
N GLN A 266 -7.12 20.18 -23.77
CA GLN A 266 -7.38 21.56 -23.33
C GLN A 266 -8.31 22.30 -24.30
N PRO A 267 -8.98 23.38 -23.89
CA PRO A 267 -9.84 24.17 -24.77
C PRO A 267 -9.15 24.59 -26.07
N GLU A 268 -7.88 24.97 -26.01
CA GLU A 268 -7.03 25.28 -27.16
C GLU A 268 -6.10 24.13 -27.57
N GLY A 269 -6.43 22.92 -27.15
CA GLY A 269 -5.68 21.72 -27.48
C GLY A 269 -5.96 21.18 -28.88
N ALA A 270 -5.07 20.30 -29.36
CA ALA A 270 -5.11 19.77 -30.70
C ALA A 270 -6.46 19.10 -31.07
N VAL A 271 -7.13 18.47 -30.10
CA VAL A 271 -8.42 17.81 -30.35
C VAL A 271 -9.52 18.84 -30.65
N ASN A 272 -9.64 19.90 -29.86
CA ASN A 272 -10.62 20.97 -30.12
C ASN A 272 -10.31 21.71 -31.40
N ILE A 273 -9.04 22.02 -31.70
CA ILE A 273 -8.63 22.65 -32.97
C ILE A 273 -9.03 21.76 -34.16
N LEU A 274 -8.80 20.45 -34.08
CA LEU A 274 -9.21 19.53 -35.14
C LEU A 274 -10.74 19.49 -35.33
N LEU A 275 -11.51 19.51 -34.27
CA LEU A 275 -12.97 19.50 -34.32
C LEU A 275 -13.53 20.81 -34.91
N ARG A 276 -12.91 21.96 -34.59
CA ARG A 276 -13.22 23.26 -35.22
C ARG A 276 -12.93 23.23 -36.72
N ASN A 277 -11.76 22.76 -37.12
CA ASN A 277 -11.36 22.65 -38.52
C ASN A 277 -12.23 21.72 -39.35
N LEU A 278 -12.77 20.67 -38.73
CA LEU A 278 -13.72 19.76 -39.34
C LEU A 278 -15.16 20.28 -39.35
N GLY A 279 -15.42 21.45 -38.75
CA GLY A 279 -16.75 22.04 -38.65
C GLY A 279 -17.72 21.28 -37.72
N ILE A 280 -17.19 20.44 -36.84
CA ILE A 280 -18.00 19.65 -35.88
C ILE A 280 -18.47 20.52 -34.73
N ILE A 281 -17.64 21.51 -34.33
CA ILE A 281 -17.95 22.50 -33.32
C ILE A 281 -17.71 23.91 -33.89
N GLY A 282 -18.33 24.93 -33.31
CA GLY A 282 -18.13 26.31 -33.72
C GLY A 282 -16.67 26.76 -33.56
N MET A 283 -16.28 27.80 -34.33
CA MET A 283 -14.87 28.28 -34.37
C MET A 283 -14.37 28.79 -33.01
N THR A 284 -15.26 29.26 -32.14
CA THR A 284 -14.97 29.72 -30.80
C THR A 284 -15.28 28.69 -29.70
N ASP A 285 -15.93 27.59 -30.07
CA ASP A 285 -16.39 26.58 -29.12
C ASP A 285 -15.29 25.59 -28.77
N SER A 286 -15.40 24.96 -27.61
CA SER A 286 -14.55 23.88 -27.17
C SER A 286 -15.36 22.83 -26.42
N LEU A 287 -15.06 21.57 -26.62
CA LEU A 287 -15.65 20.50 -25.82
C LEU A 287 -15.15 20.60 -24.37
N PRO A 288 -16.04 20.52 -23.38
CA PRO A 288 -15.71 20.78 -21.99
C PRO A 288 -15.12 19.53 -21.29
N PHE A 289 -14.04 18.97 -21.86
CA PHE A 289 -13.43 17.71 -21.39
C PHE A 289 -13.14 17.70 -19.91
N PHE A 290 -12.68 18.82 -19.31
CA PHE A 290 -12.35 18.91 -17.90
C PHE A 290 -13.09 20.04 -17.16
N THR A 291 -13.97 20.79 -17.84
CA THR A 291 -14.71 21.91 -17.26
C THR A 291 -16.12 21.53 -16.82
N ASN A 292 -16.69 20.48 -17.38
CA ASN A 292 -18.00 19.93 -16.99
C ASN A 292 -17.81 18.59 -16.27
N THR A 293 -18.54 18.37 -15.18
CA THR A 293 -18.40 17.17 -14.33
C THR A 293 -18.62 15.85 -15.07
N MET A 294 -19.70 15.77 -15.89
CA MET A 294 -20.03 14.54 -16.60
C MET A 294 -18.99 14.25 -17.69
N TRP A 295 -18.64 15.27 -18.49
CA TRP A 295 -17.59 15.17 -19.49
C TRP A 295 -16.25 14.75 -18.88
N ALA A 296 -15.85 15.36 -17.78
CA ALA A 296 -14.58 15.05 -17.13
C ALA A 296 -14.52 13.61 -16.65
N ARG A 297 -15.60 13.12 -16.04
CA ARG A 297 -15.70 11.72 -15.60
C ARG A 297 -15.64 10.73 -16.78
N ILE A 298 -16.36 11.00 -17.85
CA ILE A 298 -16.31 10.17 -19.07
C ILE A 298 -14.91 10.21 -19.69
N THR A 299 -14.33 11.39 -19.80
CA THR A 299 -13.00 11.59 -20.40
C THR A 299 -11.92 10.79 -19.65
N VAL A 300 -11.87 10.87 -18.32
CA VAL A 300 -10.86 10.12 -17.56
C VAL A 300 -11.06 8.61 -17.69
N VAL A 301 -12.31 8.13 -17.78
CA VAL A 301 -12.60 6.71 -18.02
C VAL A 301 -12.10 6.28 -19.41
N ILE A 302 -12.36 7.05 -20.45
CA ILE A 302 -11.88 6.79 -21.82
C ILE A 302 -10.34 6.77 -21.87
N ILE A 303 -9.69 7.74 -21.23
CA ILE A 303 -8.23 7.77 -21.14
C ILE A 303 -7.70 6.52 -20.45
N ASN A 304 -8.33 6.11 -19.35
CA ASN A 304 -7.93 4.91 -18.62
C ASN A 304 -8.10 3.62 -19.47
N ILE A 305 -9.18 3.52 -20.24
CA ILE A 305 -9.38 2.40 -21.19
C ILE A 305 -8.25 2.39 -22.23
N TRP A 306 -7.97 3.53 -22.84
CA TRP A 306 -6.94 3.63 -23.88
C TRP A 306 -5.56 3.21 -23.38
N VAL A 307 -5.19 3.59 -22.16
CA VAL A 307 -3.89 3.25 -21.58
C VAL A 307 -3.87 1.82 -20.98
N GLY A 308 -4.98 1.36 -20.43
CA GLY A 308 -5.07 0.09 -19.70
C GLY A 308 -5.28 -1.14 -20.59
N VAL A 309 -5.97 -0.97 -21.74
CA VAL A 309 -6.29 -2.09 -22.64
C VAL A 309 -5.08 -2.89 -23.12
N PRO A 310 -3.92 -2.29 -23.50
CA PRO A 310 -2.75 -3.05 -23.92
C PRO A 310 -2.23 -4.03 -22.87
N TYR A 311 -2.24 -3.64 -21.57
CA TYR A 311 -1.84 -4.52 -20.47
C TYR A 311 -2.79 -5.71 -20.32
N THR A 312 -4.09 -5.44 -20.34
CA THR A 312 -5.12 -6.47 -20.23
C THR A 312 -5.11 -7.41 -21.45
N LEU A 313 -4.87 -6.86 -22.65
CA LEU A 313 -4.70 -7.65 -23.88
C LEU A 313 -3.61 -8.71 -23.74
N LEU A 314 -2.42 -8.32 -23.26
CA LEU A 314 -1.29 -9.24 -23.07
C LEU A 314 -1.64 -10.36 -22.11
N GLN A 315 -2.21 -10.01 -20.97
CA GLN A 315 -2.55 -10.96 -19.93
C GLN A 315 -3.62 -11.95 -20.39
N ILE A 316 -4.69 -11.46 -20.99
CA ILE A 316 -5.76 -12.32 -21.52
C ILE A 316 -5.27 -13.18 -22.67
N THR A 317 -4.39 -12.66 -23.53
CA THR A 317 -3.79 -13.46 -24.60
C THR A 317 -3.02 -14.67 -24.05
N GLY A 318 -2.26 -14.48 -22.94
CA GLY A 318 -1.57 -15.59 -22.29
C GLY A 318 -2.55 -16.64 -21.73
N ILE A 319 -3.64 -16.21 -21.12
CA ILE A 319 -4.66 -17.10 -20.56
C ILE A 319 -5.38 -17.88 -21.67
N LEU A 320 -5.76 -17.21 -22.76
CA LEU A 320 -6.41 -17.87 -23.91
C LEU A 320 -5.55 -18.98 -24.53
N GLN A 321 -4.22 -18.84 -24.49
CA GLN A 321 -3.31 -19.86 -25.02
C GLN A 321 -3.18 -21.09 -24.10
N ASN A 322 -3.56 -20.96 -22.84
CA ASN A 322 -3.52 -22.04 -21.85
C ASN A 322 -4.83 -22.84 -21.74
N ILE A 323 -5.88 -22.44 -22.47
CA ILE A 323 -7.13 -23.21 -22.52
C ILE A 323 -6.87 -24.48 -23.33
N PRO A 324 -7.12 -25.69 -22.78
CA PRO A 324 -6.90 -26.95 -23.47
C PRO A 324 -7.66 -27.01 -24.80
N ALA A 325 -6.98 -27.40 -25.90
CA ALA A 325 -7.57 -27.46 -27.23
C ALA A 325 -8.69 -28.49 -27.32
N GLU A 326 -8.59 -29.56 -26.52
CA GLU A 326 -9.56 -30.65 -26.44
C GLU A 326 -10.97 -30.15 -26.08
N LEU A 327 -11.09 -29.10 -25.25
CA LEU A 327 -12.39 -28.50 -24.92
C LEU A 327 -13.05 -27.87 -26.14
N TYR A 328 -12.27 -27.25 -27.00
CA TYR A 328 -12.76 -26.64 -28.22
C TYR A 328 -13.10 -27.70 -29.28
N ASP A 329 -12.35 -28.80 -29.34
CA ASP A 329 -12.57 -29.87 -30.28
C ASP A 329 -13.79 -30.71 -29.88
N ALA A 330 -13.97 -31.02 -28.60
CA ALA A 330 -15.19 -31.65 -28.08
C ALA A 330 -16.45 -30.79 -28.41
N ALA A 331 -16.37 -29.48 -28.15
CA ALA A 331 -17.49 -28.58 -28.47
C ALA A 331 -17.85 -28.54 -29.96
N LYS A 332 -16.87 -28.69 -30.86
CA LYS A 332 -17.13 -28.78 -32.30
C LYS A 332 -17.83 -30.10 -32.68
N VAL A 333 -17.42 -31.22 -32.08
CA VAL A 333 -18.07 -32.51 -32.25
C VAL A 333 -19.53 -32.44 -31.82
N ASP A 334 -19.82 -31.75 -30.72
CA ASP A 334 -21.15 -31.48 -30.17
C ASP A 334 -21.95 -30.45 -31.01
N GLY A 335 -21.40 -29.91 -32.10
CA GLY A 335 -22.05 -28.93 -32.95
C GLY A 335 -22.24 -27.55 -32.31
N ALA A 336 -21.44 -27.20 -31.33
CA ALA A 336 -21.55 -25.91 -30.65
C ALA A 336 -21.05 -24.75 -31.55
N GLY A 337 -21.91 -23.76 -31.79
CA GLY A 337 -21.54 -22.54 -32.49
C GLY A 337 -20.60 -21.64 -31.71
N PRO A 338 -19.93 -20.63 -32.33
CA PRO A 338 -18.92 -19.79 -31.75
C PRO A 338 -19.36 -19.06 -30.44
N VAL A 339 -20.60 -18.56 -30.41
CA VAL A 339 -21.17 -17.87 -29.24
C VAL A 339 -21.33 -18.83 -28.06
N LYS A 340 -21.78 -20.08 -28.35
CA LYS A 340 -21.94 -21.10 -27.29
C LYS A 340 -20.60 -21.56 -26.76
N VAL A 341 -19.58 -21.70 -27.59
CA VAL A 341 -18.21 -21.98 -27.19
C VAL A 341 -17.66 -20.86 -26.32
N PHE A 342 -17.84 -19.61 -26.74
CA PHE A 342 -17.39 -18.47 -25.96
C PHE A 342 -18.06 -18.41 -24.58
N THR A 343 -19.40 -18.50 -24.54
CA THR A 343 -20.15 -18.31 -23.27
C THR A 343 -20.05 -19.48 -22.30
N LYS A 344 -19.82 -20.71 -22.80
CA LYS A 344 -19.82 -21.92 -21.96
C LYS A 344 -18.43 -22.47 -21.66
N ILE A 345 -17.41 -22.13 -22.48
CA ILE A 345 -16.03 -22.61 -22.31
C ILE A 345 -15.08 -21.42 -22.03
N THR A 346 -14.94 -20.51 -23.01
CA THR A 346 -13.91 -19.48 -22.97
C THR A 346 -14.12 -18.49 -21.82
N LEU A 347 -15.32 -17.89 -21.73
CA LEU A 347 -15.62 -16.85 -20.75
C LEU A 347 -15.58 -17.37 -19.30
N PRO A 348 -16.21 -18.52 -18.96
CA PRO A 348 -16.11 -19.06 -17.60
C PRO A 348 -14.68 -19.39 -17.18
N TYR A 349 -13.90 -20.02 -18.07
CA TYR A 349 -12.50 -20.31 -17.80
C TYR A 349 -11.68 -19.03 -17.58
N MET A 350 -11.84 -18.05 -18.44
CA MET A 350 -11.16 -16.76 -18.31
C MET A 350 -11.52 -16.08 -17.00
N LEU A 351 -12.79 -15.95 -16.67
CA LEU A 351 -13.24 -15.31 -15.42
C LEU A 351 -12.70 -16.06 -14.20
N PHE A 352 -12.68 -17.39 -14.23
CA PHE A 352 -12.12 -18.19 -13.15
C PHE A 352 -10.64 -17.88 -12.92
N VAL A 353 -9.82 -17.91 -13.98
CA VAL A 353 -8.38 -17.68 -13.90
C VAL A 353 -8.05 -16.21 -13.59
N THR A 354 -8.86 -15.25 -14.09
CA THR A 354 -8.58 -13.82 -13.93
C THR A 354 -9.20 -13.20 -12.69
N THR A 355 -9.98 -13.92 -11.90
CA THR A 355 -10.60 -13.37 -10.68
C THR A 355 -9.58 -12.71 -9.72
N PRO A 356 -8.43 -13.32 -9.38
CA PRO A 356 -7.42 -12.68 -8.54
C PRO A 356 -6.88 -11.39 -9.16
N TYR A 357 -6.65 -11.41 -10.47
CA TYR A 357 -6.23 -10.23 -11.21
C TYR A 357 -7.27 -9.11 -11.17
N LEU A 358 -8.55 -9.40 -11.35
CA LEU A 358 -9.62 -8.41 -11.28
C LEU A 358 -9.71 -7.75 -9.90
N ILE A 359 -9.56 -8.53 -8.83
CA ILE A 359 -9.53 -8.01 -7.46
C ILE A 359 -8.34 -7.07 -7.27
N THR A 360 -7.15 -7.48 -7.70
CA THR A 360 -5.93 -6.67 -7.61
C THR A 360 -6.03 -5.39 -8.44
N THR A 361 -6.58 -5.49 -9.65
CA THR A 361 -6.78 -4.33 -10.55
C THR A 361 -7.82 -3.35 -9.98
N PHE A 362 -8.91 -3.86 -9.38
CA PHE A 362 -9.89 -3.02 -8.71
C PHE A 362 -9.25 -2.23 -7.56
N THR A 363 -8.48 -2.92 -6.71
CA THR A 363 -7.74 -2.28 -5.60
C THR A 363 -6.74 -1.25 -6.13
N GLY A 364 -6.02 -1.55 -7.21
CA GLY A 364 -5.12 -0.62 -7.88
C GLY A 364 -5.85 0.60 -8.46
N ASN A 365 -7.06 0.42 -9.00
CA ASN A 365 -7.86 1.53 -9.52
C ASN A 365 -8.45 2.43 -8.44
N VAL A 366 -8.78 1.92 -7.25
CA VAL A 366 -9.14 2.79 -6.10
C VAL A 366 -7.97 3.72 -5.73
N ASN A 367 -6.74 3.23 -5.84
CA ASN A 367 -5.52 3.98 -5.58
C ASN A 367 -4.87 4.57 -6.84
N ASN A 368 -5.62 4.76 -7.93
CA ASN A 368 -5.08 5.25 -9.20
C ASN A 368 -4.84 6.75 -9.15
N PHE A 369 -3.69 7.13 -8.62
CA PHE A 369 -3.26 8.52 -8.53
C PHE A 369 -2.99 9.12 -9.92
N ASN A 370 -2.22 8.41 -10.75
CA ASN A 370 -1.61 8.98 -11.95
C ASN A 370 -2.63 9.41 -13.00
N VAL A 371 -3.62 8.57 -13.31
CA VAL A 371 -4.60 8.90 -14.36
C VAL A 371 -5.36 10.17 -14.01
N ILE A 372 -5.83 10.31 -12.78
CA ILE A 372 -6.60 11.48 -12.36
C ILE A 372 -5.70 12.70 -12.20
N PHE A 373 -4.59 12.59 -11.47
CA PHE A 373 -3.73 13.72 -11.15
C PHE A 373 -3.06 14.31 -12.39
N LEU A 374 -2.56 13.47 -13.29
CA LEU A 374 -1.82 13.91 -14.47
C LEU A 374 -2.73 14.33 -15.64
N THR A 375 -4.01 13.94 -15.67
CA THR A 375 -4.94 14.33 -16.74
C THR A 375 -5.87 15.45 -16.30
N SER A 376 -6.88 15.16 -15.48
CA SER A 376 -7.87 16.15 -15.03
C SER A 376 -7.36 17.05 -13.89
N GLY A 377 -6.36 16.59 -13.11
CA GLY A 377 -5.97 17.24 -11.85
C GLY A 377 -7.11 17.31 -10.83
N GLY A 378 -8.12 16.43 -10.98
CA GLY A 378 -9.33 16.42 -10.16
C GLY A 378 -10.45 17.36 -10.69
N ALA A 379 -10.22 18.10 -11.78
CA ALA A 379 -11.21 19.06 -12.32
C ALA A 379 -12.53 18.37 -12.76
N PRO A 380 -13.64 19.12 -12.80
CA PRO A 380 -13.78 20.52 -12.37
C PRO A 380 -13.80 20.67 -10.86
N ARG A 381 -13.33 21.82 -10.36
CA ARG A 381 -13.30 22.14 -8.94
C ARG A 381 -14.20 23.31 -8.62
N THR A 382 -15.05 23.19 -7.62
CA THR A 382 -15.86 24.28 -7.11
C THR A 382 -14.96 25.22 -6.27
N ILE A 383 -15.18 26.52 -6.35
CA ILE A 383 -14.44 27.50 -5.54
C ILE A 383 -14.62 27.17 -4.05
N GLY A 384 -13.53 27.14 -3.30
CA GLY A 384 -13.52 26.81 -1.89
C GLY A 384 -13.61 25.30 -1.56
N ALA A 385 -13.82 24.41 -2.53
CA ALA A 385 -13.81 22.98 -2.29
C ALA A 385 -12.38 22.43 -2.17
N THR A 386 -12.15 21.53 -1.23
CA THR A 386 -10.87 20.83 -1.06
C THR A 386 -10.65 19.72 -2.10
N ALA A 387 -11.72 19.15 -2.66
CA ALA A 387 -11.68 18.15 -3.73
C ALA A 387 -12.40 18.64 -4.98
N GLY A 388 -11.94 18.20 -6.15
CA GLY A 388 -12.66 18.34 -7.41
C GLY A 388 -13.57 17.15 -7.70
N LYS A 389 -14.35 17.25 -8.80
CA LYS A 389 -15.40 16.28 -9.13
C LYS A 389 -14.89 14.95 -9.74
N THR A 390 -13.64 14.92 -10.18
CA THR A 390 -12.94 13.69 -10.64
C THR A 390 -11.89 13.20 -9.65
N ASP A 391 -11.67 13.89 -8.52
CA ASP A 391 -10.75 13.42 -7.50
C ASP A 391 -11.18 12.07 -6.93
N LEU A 392 -10.20 11.21 -6.74
CA LEU A 392 -10.32 9.97 -5.95
C LEU A 392 -9.83 10.24 -4.53
N LEU A 393 -10.10 9.30 -3.62
CA LEU A 393 -9.62 9.44 -2.24
C LEU A 393 -8.09 9.66 -2.18
N VAL A 394 -7.32 8.97 -3.01
CA VAL A 394 -5.85 9.10 -3.05
C VAL A 394 -5.39 10.47 -3.59
N THR A 395 -6.04 11.03 -4.60
CA THR A 395 -5.67 12.36 -5.13
C THR A 395 -6.13 13.48 -4.22
N TRP A 396 -7.27 13.31 -3.57
CA TRP A 396 -7.75 14.25 -2.56
C TRP A 396 -6.88 14.23 -1.30
N LEU A 397 -6.49 13.03 -0.81
CA LEU A 397 -5.53 12.88 0.28
C LEU A 397 -4.23 13.62 0.00
N TYR A 398 -3.69 13.47 -1.22
CA TYR A 398 -2.48 14.20 -1.64
C TYR A 398 -2.66 15.71 -1.54
N LYS A 399 -3.76 16.25 -2.06
CA LYS A 399 -4.05 17.69 -1.99
C LYS A 399 -4.23 18.19 -0.56
N LEU A 400 -4.88 17.40 0.29
CA LEU A 400 -5.03 17.74 1.71
C LEU A 400 -3.69 17.78 2.44
N THR A 401 -2.81 16.84 2.16
CA THR A 401 -1.52 16.73 2.88
C THR A 401 -0.45 17.65 2.31
N ILE A 402 -0.35 17.78 0.99
CA ILE A 402 0.74 18.53 0.35
C ILE A 402 0.34 20.00 0.08
N ASP A 403 -0.86 20.23 -0.44
CA ASP A 403 -1.27 21.60 -0.80
C ASP A 403 -1.84 22.37 0.40
N ASN A 404 -2.52 21.68 1.33
CA ASN A 404 -3.24 22.30 2.44
C ASN A 404 -2.61 22.01 3.82
N GLU A 405 -1.69 21.05 3.93
CA GLU A 405 -1.03 20.64 5.19
C GLU A 405 -2.03 20.17 6.27
N TYR A 406 -3.13 19.52 5.86
CA TYR A 406 -4.13 18.91 6.75
C TYR A 406 -3.76 17.44 7.02
N TYR A 407 -2.66 17.23 7.73
CA TYR A 407 -2.05 15.90 7.88
C TYR A 407 -2.94 14.94 8.68
N ASN A 408 -3.59 15.40 9.75
CA ASN A 408 -4.54 14.62 10.54
C ASN A 408 -5.71 14.12 9.68
N THR A 409 -6.31 15.02 8.90
CA THR A 409 -7.43 14.71 7.99
C THR A 409 -6.99 13.73 6.90
N GLY A 410 -5.81 13.96 6.29
CA GLY A 410 -5.21 13.06 5.31
C GLY A 410 -4.99 11.66 5.89
N ALA A 411 -4.49 11.55 7.12
CA ALA A 411 -4.28 10.27 7.79
C ALA A 411 -5.61 9.50 8.01
N VAL A 412 -6.68 10.18 8.43
CA VAL A 412 -8.02 9.56 8.57
C VAL A 412 -8.54 9.03 7.24
N ILE A 413 -8.40 9.83 6.15
CA ILE A 413 -8.82 9.40 4.81
C ILE A 413 -8.00 8.19 4.35
N GLY A 414 -6.68 8.16 4.62
CA GLY A 414 -5.82 7.02 4.33
C GLY A 414 -6.31 5.74 5.05
N ILE A 415 -6.61 5.84 6.33
CA ILE A 415 -7.17 4.72 7.12
C ILE A 415 -8.54 4.29 6.58
N ALA A 416 -9.44 5.24 6.30
CA ALA A 416 -10.76 4.97 5.76
C ALA A 416 -10.69 4.28 4.38
N THR A 417 -9.75 4.72 3.53
CA THR A 417 -9.49 4.09 2.23
C THR A 417 -9.01 2.65 2.41
N PHE A 418 -8.04 2.43 3.30
CA PHE A 418 -7.54 1.09 3.62
C PHE A 418 -8.65 0.16 4.13
N VAL A 419 -9.45 0.62 5.10
CA VAL A 419 -10.55 -0.18 5.67
C VAL A 419 -11.59 -0.51 4.60
N SER A 420 -11.96 0.47 3.76
CA SER A 420 -12.91 0.25 2.66
C SER A 420 -12.40 -0.79 1.66
N LEU A 421 -11.12 -0.71 1.28
CA LEU A 421 -10.48 -1.69 0.39
C LEU A 421 -10.36 -3.07 1.03
N ALA A 422 -9.99 -3.13 2.31
CA ALA A 422 -9.89 -4.39 3.03
C ALA A 422 -11.23 -5.13 3.09
N ILE A 423 -12.33 -4.40 3.38
CA ILE A 423 -13.68 -4.96 3.39
C ILE A 423 -14.06 -5.49 2.01
N VAL A 424 -13.91 -4.67 0.95
CA VAL A 424 -14.27 -5.08 -0.41
C VAL A 424 -13.42 -6.28 -0.86
N SER A 425 -12.11 -6.25 -0.60
CA SER A 425 -11.21 -7.34 -0.97
C SER A 425 -11.53 -8.64 -0.24
N LEU A 426 -11.78 -8.59 1.08
CA LEU A 426 -12.15 -9.76 1.87
C LEU A 426 -13.49 -10.36 1.45
N VAL A 427 -14.50 -9.51 1.20
CA VAL A 427 -15.81 -9.97 0.71
C VAL A 427 -15.65 -10.65 -0.65
N THR A 428 -14.96 -9.99 -1.58
CA THR A 428 -14.76 -10.53 -2.94
C THR A 428 -13.94 -11.82 -2.93
N PHE A 429 -12.90 -11.88 -2.10
CA PHE A 429 -12.06 -13.06 -1.92
C PHE A 429 -12.90 -14.25 -1.40
N ASN A 430 -13.69 -14.04 -0.34
CA ASN A 430 -14.53 -15.08 0.24
C ASN A 430 -15.66 -15.55 -0.70
N MET A 431 -16.14 -14.69 -1.60
CA MET A 431 -17.15 -15.04 -2.59
C MET A 431 -16.57 -15.75 -3.81
N SER A 432 -15.25 -15.67 -4.02
CA SER A 432 -14.59 -16.23 -5.20
C SER A 432 -14.38 -17.73 -5.05
N ARG A 433 -15.02 -18.53 -5.92
CA ARG A 433 -14.78 -19.98 -6.04
C ARG A 433 -13.37 -20.31 -6.49
N SER A 434 -12.78 -19.48 -7.34
CA SER A 434 -11.40 -19.62 -7.85
C SER A 434 -10.33 -19.68 -6.75
N MET A 435 -10.63 -19.12 -5.58
CA MET A 435 -9.73 -19.12 -4.43
C MET A 435 -10.00 -20.26 -3.44
N ARG A 436 -11.19 -20.88 -3.50
CA ARG A 436 -11.57 -22.00 -2.61
C ARG A 436 -11.21 -23.36 -3.17
N ASP A 437 -11.27 -23.53 -4.47
CA ASP A 437 -11.04 -24.80 -5.15
C ASP A 437 -9.69 -24.76 -5.87
N GLU A 438 -8.61 -25.14 -5.20
CA GLU A 438 -7.29 -25.35 -5.85
C GLU A 438 -7.34 -26.43 -6.95
N GLU A 439 -8.40 -27.26 -6.99
CA GLU A 439 -8.58 -28.37 -7.93
C GLU A 439 -9.71 -28.16 -8.97
N GLY A 440 -10.32 -26.97 -9.02
CA GLY A 440 -11.59 -26.71 -9.74
C GLY A 440 -11.58 -26.85 -11.27
N PHE A 441 -10.46 -27.25 -11.89
CA PHE A 441 -10.33 -27.54 -13.33
C PHE A 441 -9.33 -28.66 -13.65
N ARG A 442 -9.29 -29.70 -12.81
CA ARG A 442 -8.67 -30.98 -13.20
C ARG A 442 -9.67 -31.92 -13.87
#